data_ba4c2bc46eace3aec46b1a217483fe36
#
_entry.id   ba4c2bc46eace3aec46b1a217483fe36
#
_cell.length_a   1.000
_cell.length_b   1.000
_cell.length_c   1.000
_cell.angle_alpha   90.00
_cell.angle_beta   90.00
_cell.angle_gamma   90.00
#
_symmetry.space_group_name_H-M   'P 1'
#
loop_
_entity.id
_entity.type
_entity.pdbx_description
1 polymer ?
#
loop_
_entity_poly.entity_id
_entity_poly.type
_entity_poly.pdbx_seq_one_letter_code
_entity_poly.pdbx_strand_id
1 'polypeptide(L)'
;MLGFARLVAHALAAFGLVGLLMTGFDYFSNVTGIPFLMFTINPNTNVIHLVTGLVGIEMTGRADLARRYLLLVGAMGLPWAVVGYVVEGTMADFFGRNPALVHFHLGVSLVALLLVLWRRWPVLPPTQPTADPVDGGSI
;
A
#
# COMPACT_ATOMS: atom_id res chain seq x y z
N MET A 1 14.02 2.09 -3.70
CA MET A 1 12.83 2.61 -2.99
C MET A 1 11.66 2.88 -3.94
N LEU A 2 11.78 3.78 -4.93
CA LEU A 2 10.68 4.07 -5.88
C LEU A 2 10.18 2.81 -6.62
N GLY A 3 11.08 1.97 -7.13
CA GLY A 3 10.70 0.71 -7.79
C GLY A 3 9.93 -0.23 -6.85
N PHE A 4 10.34 -0.37 -5.60
CA PHE A 4 9.63 -1.18 -4.61
C PHE A 4 8.26 -0.58 -4.28
N ALA A 5 8.15 0.75 -4.12
CA ALA A 5 6.87 1.41 -3.90
C ALA A 5 5.88 1.17 -5.06
N ARG A 6 6.36 1.29 -6.31
CA ARG A 6 5.55 0.98 -7.49
C ARG A 6 5.13 -0.48 -7.53
N LEU A 7 6.05 -1.39 -7.27
CA LEU A 7 5.75 -2.82 -7.22
C LEU A 7 4.64 -3.12 -6.21
N VAL A 8 4.78 -2.62 -4.98
CA VAL A 8 3.77 -2.81 -3.92
C VAL A 8 2.43 -2.21 -4.32
N ALA A 9 2.42 -0.99 -4.86
CA ALA A 9 1.20 -0.31 -5.28
C ALA A 9 0.43 -1.11 -6.37
N HIS A 10 1.14 -1.52 -7.43
CA HIS A 10 0.52 -2.28 -8.52
C HIS A 10 0.10 -3.69 -8.06
N ALA A 11 0.92 -4.35 -7.23
CA ALA A 11 0.58 -5.67 -6.71
C ALA A 11 -0.68 -5.62 -5.83
N LEU A 12 -0.80 -4.64 -4.94
CA LEU A 12 -2.00 -4.47 -4.12
C LEU A 12 -3.23 -4.12 -4.96
N ALA A 13 -3.10 -3.21 -5.94
CA ALA A 13 -4.21 -2.87 -6.83
C ALA A 13 -4.69 -4.09 -7.63
N ALA A 14 -3.76 -4.83 -8.23
CA ALA A 14 -4.08 -6.03 -9.02
C ALA A 14 -4.70 -7.12 -8.14
N PHE A 15 -4.12 -7.38 -6.96
CA PHE A 15 -4.62 -8.38 -6.02
C PHE A 15 -6.03 -8.02 -5.53
N GLY A 16 -6.26 -6.75 -5.17
CA GLY A 16 -7.58 -6.27 -4.75
C GLY A 16 -8.62 -6.35 -5.87
N LEU A 17 -8.25 -5.96 -7.10
CA LEU A 17 -9.16 -6.04 -8.25
C LEU A 17 -9.52 -7.48 -8.59
N VAL A 18 -8.53 -8.36 -8.74
CA VAL A 18 -8.77 -9.79 -9.02
C VAL A 18 -9.58 -10.42 -7.90
N GLY A 19 -9.24 -10.11 -6.65
CA GLY A 19 -9.98 -10.59 -5.49
C GLY A 19 -11.44 -10.17 -5.50
N LEU A 20 -11.76 -8.91 -5.85
CA LEU A 20 -13.14 -8.45 -5.97
C LEU A 20 -13.90 -9.13 -7.12
N LEU A 21 -13.24 -9.35 -8.25
CA LEU A 21 -13.84 -10.09 -9.36
C LEU A 21 -14.19 -11.55 -8.98
N MET A 22 -13.39 -12.16 -8.11
CA MET A 22 -13.60 -13.53 -7.63
C MET A 22 -14.62 -13.61 -6.50
N THR A 23 -14.59 -12.68 -5.53
CA THR A 23 -15.46 -12.70 -4.35
C THR A 23 -16.82 -12.02 -4.58
N GLY A 24 -16.92 -11.16 -5.60
CA GLY A 24 -18.07 -10.28 -5.79
C GLY A 24 -18.19 -9.22 -4.68
N PHE A 25 -19.35 -8.54 -4.66
CA PHE A 25 -19.66 -7.50 -3.69
C PHE A 25 -20.75 -7.93 -2.68
N ASP A 26 -21.34 -9.11 -2.84
CA ASP A 26 -22.53 -9.51 -2.07
C ASP A 26 -22.20 -10.07 -0.68
N TYR A 27 -20.93 -10.33 -0.38
CA TYR A 27 -20.51 -11.05 0.83
C TYR A 27 -19.64 -10.24 1.77
N PHE A 28 -19.85 -8.93 1.87
CA PHE A 28 -19.08 -8.08 2.81
C PHE A 28 -19.25 -8.49 4.28
N SER A 29 -20.34 -9.17 4.63
CA SER A 29 -20.57 -9.72 5.98
C SER A 29 -19.99 -11.12 6.18
N ASN A 30 -19.49 -11.76 5.13
CA ASN A 30 -18.96 -13.12 5.21
C ASN A 30 -17.45 -13.10 5.50
N VAL A 31 -17.11 -13.52 6.72
CA VAL A 31 -15.71 -13.65 7.17
C VAL A 31 -14.99 -14.86 6.58
N THR A 32 -15.74 -15.83 6.00
CA THR A 32 -15.16 -17.10 5.53
C THR A 32 -14.49 -16.96 4.18
N GLY A 33 -14.15 -15.97 3.59
CA GLY A 33 -13.41 -15.82 2.33
C GLY A 33 -13.27 -17.06 1.45
N ILE A 34 -12.77 -16.89 0.27
CA ILE A 34 -12.48 -17.99 -0.66
C ILE A 34 -10.96 -18.19 -0.81
N PRO A 35 -10.50 -19.44 -1.01
CA PRO A 35 -9.08 -19.69 -1.25
C PRO A 35 -8.64 -19.14 -2.60
N PHE A 36 -7.53 -18.41 -2.63
CA PHE A 36 -6.87 -17.93 -3.83
C PHE A 36 -5.36 -18.06 -3.66
N LEU A 37 -4.74 -18.97 -4.43
CA LEU A 37 -3.34 -19.38 -4.24
C LEU A 37 -3.12 -19.86 -2.80
N MET A 38 -2.21 -19.21 -2.07
CA MET A 38 -1.93 -19.49 -0.66
C MET A 38 -2.73 -18.60 0.30
N PHE A 39 -3.54 -17.70 -0.21
CA PHE A 39 -4.30 -16.71 0.57
C PHE A 39 -5.77 -17.12 0.69
N THR A 40 -6.41 -16.65 1.75
CA THR A 40 -7.86 -16.55 1.82
C THR A 40 -8.23 -15.10 1.55
N ILE A 41 -9.11 -14.86 0.58
CA ILE A 41 -9.52 -13.52 0.15
C ILE A 41 -11.00 -13.31 0.43
N ASN A 42 -11.35 -12.13 0.87
CA ASN A 42 -12.74 -11.70 1.03
C ASN A 42 -12.94 -10.27 0.50
N PRO A 43 -14.18 -9.82 0.26
CA PRO A 43 -14.44 -8.51 -0.30
C PRO A 43 -13.84 -7.36 0.52
N ASN A 44 -13.90 -7.42 1.86
CA ASN A 44 -13.39 -6.36 2.72
C ASN A 44 -11.88 -6.15 2.54
N THR A 45 -11.11 -7.24 2.60
CA THR A 45 -9.67 -7.20 2.39
C THR A 45 -9.32 -6.76 0.97
N ASN A 46 -10.08 -7.23 -0.03
CA ASN A 46 -9.86 -6.89 -1.43
C ASN A 46 -10.08 -5.39 -1.70
N VAL A 47 -11.12 -4.79 -1.11
CA VAL A 47 -11.35 -3.33 -1.20
C VAL A 47 -10.18 -2.55 -0.60
N ILE A 48 -9.69 -2.96 0.58
CA ILE A 48 -8.54 -2.29 1.21
C ILE A 48 -7.31 -2.39 0.32
N HIS A 49 -7.02 -3.57 -0.22
CA HIS A 49 -5.89 -3.75 -1.13
C HIS A 49 -6.03 -2.89 -2.39
N LEU A 50 -7.21 -2.89 -3.03
CA LEU A 50 -7.46 -2.08 -4.22
C LEU A 50 -7.27 -0.59 -3.93
N VAL A 51 -7.92 -0.06 -2.90
CA VAL A 51 -7.82 1.37 -2.54
C VAL A 51 -6.37 1.74 -2.18
N THR A 52 -5.71 0.94 -1.34
CA THR A 52 -4.31 1.18 -0.96
C THR A 52 -3.38 1.13 -2.18
N GLY A 53 -3.63 0.20 -3.09
CA GLY A 53 -2.88 0.08 -4.33
C GLY A 53 -3.09 1.27 -5.27
N LEU A 54 -4.33 1.70 -5.51
CA LEU A 54 -4.64 2.86 -6.35
C LEU A 54 -4.04 4.16 -5.80
N VAL A 55 -4.19 4.40 -4.50
CA VAL A 55 -3.52 5.53 -3.82
C VAL A 55 -2.00 5.45 -3.99
N GLY A 56 -1.43 4.24 -3.88
CA GLY A 56 -0.02 4.02 -4.09
C GLY A 56 0.43 4.31 -5.52
N ILE A 57 -0.33 3.90 -6.54
CA ILE A 57 -0.04 4.19 -7.95
C ILE A 57 0.06 5.70 -8.16
N GLU A 58 -0.91 6.46 -7.66
CA GLU A 58 -0.91 7.92 -7.75
C GLU A 58 0.30 8.53 -7.01
N MET A 59 0.55 8.10 -5.79
CA MET A 59 1.66 8.62 -4.98
C MET A 59 3.04 8.26 -5.55
N THR A 60 3.20 7.15 -6.26
CA THR A 60 4.48 6.71 -6.81
C THR A 60 4.90 7.41 -8.10
N GLY A 61 4.10 8.34 -8.62
CA GLY A 61 4.51 9.28 -9.65
C GLY A 61 5.63 10.23 -9.21
N ARG A 62 5.74 10.51 -7.90
CA ARG A 62 6.73 11.41 -7.31
C ARG A 62 7.52 10.70 -6.20
N ALA A 63 8.83 10.96 -6.15
CA ALA A 63 9.73 10.26 -5.22
C ALA A 63 9.47 10.60 -3.73
N ASP A 64 9.09 11.84 -3.43
CA ASP A 64 8.74 12.28 -2.07
C ASP A 64 7.44 11.63 -1.58
N LEU A 65 6.43 11.53 -2.45
CA LEU A 65 5.17 10.86 -2.15
C LEU A 65 5.34 9.35 -2.06
N ALA A 66 6.18 8.74 -2.90
CA ALA A 66 6.49 7.32 -2.81
C ALA A 66 7.09 6.94 -1.44
N ARG A 67 7.92 7.82 -0.84
CA ARG A 67 8.43 7.62 0.51
C ARG A 67 7.31 7.66 1.55
N ARG A 68 6.38 8.62 1.42
CA ARG A 68 5.21 8.72 2.33
C ARG A 68 4.31 7.49 2.19
N TYR A 69 4.10 7.03 0.97
CA TYR A 69 3.34 5.80 0.70
C TYR A 69 3.97 4.59 1.38
N LEU A 70 5.28 4.37 1.25
CA LEU A 70 5.96 3.27 1.93
C LEU A 70 5.91 3.41 3.45
N LEU A 71 6.00 4.63 3.97
CA LEU A 71 5.83 4.87 5.40
C LEU A 71 4.41 4.50 5.86
N LEU A 72 3.39 4.87 5.09
CA LEU A 72 2.01 4.52 5.37
C LEU A 72 1.80 2.99 5.35
N VAL A 73 2.26 2.32 4.28
CA VAL A 73 2.15 0.86 4.13
C VAL A 73 2.85 0.15 5.28
N GLY A 74 4.04 0.60 5.66
CA GLY A 74 4.80 0.00 6.75
C GLY A 74 4.17 0.26 8.13
N ALA A 75 3.79 1.51 8.39
CA ALA A 75 3.22 1.91 9.69
C ALA A 75 1.82 1.33 9.94
N MET A 76 1.02 1.13 8.90
CA MET A 76 -0.31 0.53 9.04
C MET A 76 -0.27 -0.99 8.89
N GLY A 77 0.54 -1.52 8.00
CA GLY A 77 0.59 -2.95 7.73
C GLY A 77 1.22 -3.74 8.87
N LEU A 78 2.12 -3.14 9.66
CA LEU A 78 2.70 -3.81 10.82
C LEU A 78 1.68 -4.06 11.94
N PRO A 79 0.93 -3.06 12.46
CA PRO A 79 -0.18 -3.31 13.38
C PRO A 79 -1.25 -4.23 12.80
N TRP A 80 -1.54 -4.10 11.50
CA TRP A 80 -2.47 -4.98 10.81
C TRP A 80 -2.05 -6.45 10.87
N ALA A 81 -0.76 -6.75 10.67
CA ALA A 81 -0.22 -8.09 10.79
C ALA A 81 -0.31 -8.60 12.25
N VAL A 82 0.08 -7.76 13.23
CA VAL A 82 -0.01 -8.12 14.67
C VAL A 82 -1.44 -8.44 15.07
N VAL A 83 -2.40 -7.60 14.71
CA VAL A 83 -3.84 -7.87 14.96
C VAL A 83 -4.26 -9.16 14.26
N GLY A 84 -3.77 -9.41 13.05
CA GLY A 84 -4.03 -10.65 12.32
C GLY A 84 -3.67 -11.91 13.10
N TYR A 85 -2.52 -11.93 13.76
CA TYR A 85 -2.13 -13.06 14.62
C TYR A 85 -3.05 -13.27 15.83
N VAL A 86 -3.61 -12.19 16.38
CA VAL A 86 -4.43 -12.25 17.60
C VAL A 86 -5.86 -12.71 17.28
N VAL A 87 -6.41 -12.27 16.14
CA VAL A 87 -7.83 -12.50 15.83
C VAL A 87 -8.07 -13.62 14.82
N GLU A 88 -7.02 -14.20 14.24
CA GLU A 88 -7.13 -15.27 13.27
C GLU A 88 -7.99 -16.42 13.81
N GLY A 89 -8.95 -16.85 12.98
CA GLY A 89 -9.87 -17.95 13.35
C GLY A 89 -10.89 -17.61 14.42
N THR A 90 -10.96 -16.37 14.89
CA THR A 90 -11.99 -15.92 15.83
C THR A 90 -13.14 -15.22 15.11
N MET A 91 -14.28 -15.04 15.81
CA MET A 91 -15.40 -14.24 15.29
C MET A 91 -15.04 -12.75 15.10
N ALA A 92 -13.94 -12.28 15.68
CA ALA A 92 -13.43 -10.93 15.51
C ALA A 92 -12.62 -10.76 14.20
N ASP A 93 -12.35 -11.83 13.47
CA ASP A 93 -11.63 -11.78 12.19
C ASP A 93 -12.55 -11.39 11.02
N PHE A 94 -13.04 -10.17 11.07
CA PHE A 94 -13.89 -9.58 10.02
C PHE A 94 -13.27 -9.60 8.61
N PHE A 95 -11.96 -9.76 8.51
CA PHE A 95 -11.22 -9.72 7.26
C PHE A 95 -10.81 -11.10 6.74
N GLY A 96 -11.18 -12.18 7.43
CA GLY A 96 -10.91 -13.56 6.99
C GLY A 96 -9.43 -13.82 6.76
N ARG A 97 -8.59 -13.38 7.71
CA ARG A 97 -7.13 -13.49 7.57
C ARG A 97 -6.68 -14.92 7.72
N ASN A 98 -5.60 -15.25 7.03
CA ASN A 98 -4.89 -16.49 7.22
C ASN A 98 -3.39 -16.24 7.46
N PRO A 99 -2.61 -17.22 7.95
CA PRO A 99 -1.20 -17.06 8.23
C PRO A 99 -0.40 -16.51 7.06
N ALA A 100 -0.66 -16.97 5.83
CA ALA A 100 0.05 -16.52 4.65
C ALA A 100 -0.16 -15.02 4.40
N LEU A 101 -1.39 -14.52 4.55
CA LEU A 101 -1.71 -13.10 4.38
C LEU A 101 -1.06 -12.25 5.48
N VAL A 102 -1.08 -12.73 6.72
CA VAL A 102 -0.44 -12.06 7.86
C VAL A 102 1.08 -11.96 7.65
N HIS A 103 1.74 -13.05 7.27
CA HIS A 103 3.19 -13.05 6.97
C HIS A 103 3.52 -12.15 5.79
N PHE A 104 2.69 -12.13 4.76
CA PHE A 104 2.87 -11.23 3.62
C PHE A 104 2.84 -9.76 4.05
N HIS A 105 1.84 -9.34 4.83
CA HIS A 105 1.76 -7.97 5.35
C HIS A 105 2.95 -7.62 6.24
N LEU A 106 3.35 -8.55 7.12
CA LEU A 106 4.53 -8.36 7.98
C LEU A 106 5.78 -8.13 7.14
N GLY A 107 6.04 -8.99 6.16
CA GLY A 107 7.21 -8.89 5.28
C GLY A 107 7.25 -7.60 4.49
N VAL A 108 6.15 -7.24 3.83
CA VAL A 108 6.05 -5.98 3.05
C VAL A 108 6.25 -4.77 3.94
N SER A 109 5.64 -4.76 5.14
CA SER A 109 5.73 -3.65 6.08
C SER A 109 7.14 -3.46 6.61
N LEU A 110 7.82 -4.53 6.99
CA LEU A 110 9.21 -4.47 7.45
C LEU A 110 10.15 -3.95 6.35
N VAL A 111 10.03 -4.46 5.13
CA VAL A 111 10.84 -3.98 4.00
C VAL A 111 10.56 -2.52 3.69
N ALA A 112 9.28 -2.10 3.71
CA ALA A 112 8.90 -0.71 3.47
C ALA A 112 9.51 0.22 4.51
N LEU A 113 9.41 -0.11 5.80
CA LEU A 113 10.01 0.67 6.90
C LEU A 113 11.53 0.70 6.81
N LEU A 114 12.18 -0.43 6.58
CA LEU A 114 13.63 -0.49 6.40
C LEU A 114 14.10 0.42 5.27
N LEU A 115 13.44 0.40 4.12
CA LEU A 115 13.79 1.26 2.99
C LEU A 115 13.59 2.74 3.28
N VAL A 116 12.56 3.10 4.05
CA VAL A 116 12.29 4.48 4.45
C VAL A 116 13.31 4.97 5.49
N LEU A 117 13.70 4.13 6.45
CA LEU A 117 14.62 4.48 7.52
C LEU A 117 16.09 4.45 7.08
N TRP A 118 16.46 3.50 6.22
CA TRP A 118 17.84 3.33 5.73
C TRP A 118 18.33 4.52 4.91
N ARG A 119 17.47 5.10 4.05
CA ARG A 119 17.85 6.25 3.24
C ARG A 119 17.46 7.55 3.92
N ARG A 120 18.45 8.26 4.48
CA ARG A 120 18.34 9.71 4.68
C ARG A 120 18.22 10.34 3.30
N TRP A 121 16.97 10.55 2.84
CA TRP A 121 16.70 11.18 1.56
C TRP A 121 17.22 12.60 1.60
N PRO A 122 18.10 13.04 0.68
CA PRO A 122 18.39 14.44 0.54
C PRO A 122 17.07 15.13 0.17
N VAL A 123 16.61 16.01 1.02
CA VAL A 123 15.52 16.94 0.68
C VAL A 123 16.10 17.80 -0.44
N LEU A 124 15.67 17.56 -1.67
CA LEU A 124 16.03 18.47 -2.75
C LEU A 124 15.52 19.86 -2.34
N PRO A 125 16.37 20.89 -2.36
CA PRO A 125 15.90 22.23 -2.10
C PRO A 125 14.76 22.54 -3.06
N PRO A 126 13.75 23.32 -2.64
CA PRO A 126 12.69 23.75 -3.53
C PRO A 126 13.33 24.37 -4.75
N THR A 127 12.92 23.92 -5.94
CA THR A 127 13.33 24.54 -7.20
C THR A 127 12.97 26.02 -7.09
N GLN A 128 14.01 26.88 -7.03
CA GLN A 128 13.75 28.31 -7.08
C GLN A 128 13.02 28.61 -8.39
N PRO A 129 11.95 29.42 -8.36
CA PRO A 129 11.33 29.89 -9.58
C PRO A 129 12.47 30.51 -10.43
N THR A 130 12.61 30.06 -11.66
CA THR A 130 13.49 30.73 -12.62
C THR A 130 13.04 32.18 -12.64
N ALA A 131 13.93 33.09 -12.23
CA ALA A 131 13.66 34.50 -12.41
C ALA A 131 13.33 34.72 -13.88
N ASP A 132 12.15 35.24 -14.13
CA ASP A 132 11.76 35.62 -15.48
C ASP A 132 12.86 36.53 -16.04
N PRO A 133 13.31 36.33 -17.29
CA PRO A 133 14.26 37.23 -17.91
C PRO A 133 13.63 38.62 -17.86
N VAL A 134 14.28 39.53 -17.16
CA VAL A 134 13.90 40.95 -17.15
C VAL A 134 13.92 41.40 -18.58
N ASP A 135 12.73 41.63 -19.15
CA ASP A 135 12.59 42.23 -20.46
C ASP A 135 13.35 43.55 -20.44
N GLY A 136 14.51 43.51 -21.10
CA GLY A 136 15.32 44.72 -21.30
C GLY A 136 14.53 45.69 -22.15
N GLY A 137 13.89 46.66 -21.47
CA GLY A 137 13.20 47.75 -22.10
C GLY A 137 14.14 48.44 -23.09
N SER A 138 13.84 48.32 -24.38
CA SER A 138 14.39 49.15 -25.42
C SER A 138 13.82 50.56 -25.31
N ILE A 139 14.70 51.50 -25.08
CA ILE A 139 14.48 52.94 -25.26
C ILE A 139 14.35 53.24 -26.76
#